data_ebaea4647371dcb9ce65721ace231edc
#
_entry.id   ebaea4647371dcb9ce65721ace231edc
#
_cell.length_a   1.000
_cell.length_b   1.000
_cell.length_c   1.000
_cell.angle_alpha   90.00
_cell.angle_beta   90.00
_cell.angle_gamma   90.00
#
_symmetry.space_group_name_H-M   'P 1'
#
loop_
_entity.id
_entity.type
_entity.pdbx_description
1 polymer ?
#
loop_
_entity_poly.entity_id
_entity_poly.type
_entity_poly.pdbx_seq_one_letter_code
_entity_poly.pdbx_strand_id
1 'polypeptide(L)'
;MDLTLWKGKLDAYLDPQEGDMLRLLERIVNMDSFTTDAQDVDQLGTVLTDWLREAGFQTFMMPKTEAPADEPWQADLGHVFMAKTHGREAEPGIVFLGHMDTVFPKGTAQARPFKIEGDRATGPGVADMKAGLV
;
A
#
# COMPACT_ATOMS: atom_id res chain seq x y z
N MET A 1 -2.45 24.44 -18.49
CA MET A 1 -3.25 23.27 -18.03
C MET A 1 -4.28 23.79 -17.05
N ASP A 2 -5.57 23.58 -17.30
CA ASP A 2 -6.63 24.04 -16.40
C ASP A 2 -6.81 23.06 -15.24
N LEU A 3 -6.26 23.40 -14.08
CA LEU A 3 -6.28 22.58 -12.88
C LEU A 3 -7.71 22.36 -12.34
N THR A 4 -8.62 23.30 -12.55
CA THR A 4 -10.01 23.20 -12.11
C THR A 4 -10.74 22.13 -12.88
N LEU A 5 -10.51 22.05 -14.19
CA LEU A 5 -11.08 21.01 -15.05
C LEU A 5 -10.57 19.61 -14.66
N TRP A 6 -9.27 19.49 -14.36
CA TRP A 6 -8.69 18.21 -13.93
C TRP A 6 -9.20 17.79 -12.57
N LYS A 7 -9.31 18.73 -11.60
CA LYS A 7 -9.90 18.44 -10.30
C LYS A 7 -11.31 17.87 -10.42
N GLY A 8 -12.18 18.53 -11.18
CA GLY A 8 -13.56 18.05 -11.38
C GLY A 8 -13.63 16.65 -12.02
N LYS A 9 -12.71 16.31 -12.91
CA LYS A 9 -12.64 14.94 -13.49
C LYS A 9 -12.17 13.90 -12.47
N LEU A 10 -11.20 14.26 -11.62
CA LEU A 10 -10.70 13.38 -10.58
C LEU A 10 -11.76 13.16 -9.51
N ASP A 11 -12.42 14.21 -9.03
CA ASP A 11 -13.50 14.11 -8.04
C ASP A 11 -14.63 13.20 -8.58
N ALA A 12 -15.10 13.43 -9.81
CA ALA A 12 -16.14 12.61 -10.42
C ALA A 12 -15.76 11.13 -10.60
N TYR A 13 -14.45 10.83 -10.71
CA TYR A 13 -13.95 9.47 -10.80
C TYR A 13 -13.76 8.83 -9.40
N LEU A 14 -13.26 9.60 -8.43
CA LEU A 14 -12.90 9.08 -7.11
C LEU A 14 -14.08 9.00 -6.15
N ASP A 15 -14.99 10.01 -6.15
CA ASP A 15 -16.11 10.06 -5.20
C ASP A 15 -16.96 8.77 -5.18
N PRO A 16 -17.31 8.15 -6.32
CA PRO A 16 -18.04 6.89 -6.32
C PRO A 16 -17.25 5.70 -5.75
N GLN A 17 -15.94 5.80 -5.65
CA GLN A 17 -15.06 4.72 -5.20
C GLN A 17 -14.65 4.85 -3.73
N GLU A 18 -15.01 5.95 -3.06
CA GLU A 18 -14.62 6.21 -1.66
C GLU A 18 -14.94 5.02 -0.75
N GLY A 19 -16.11 4.42 -0.90
CA GLY A 19 -16.50 3.27 -0.09
C GLY A 19 -15.62 2.04 -0.30
N ASP A 20 -15.17 1.78 -1.53
CA ASP A 20 -14.25 0.68 -1.84
C ASP A 20 -12.85 0.97 -1.33
N MET A 21 -12.39 2.21 -1.48
CA MET A 21 -11.11 2.67 -0.94
C MET A 21 -11.06 2.53 0.59
N LEU A 22 -12.10 2.96 1.28
CA LEU A 22 -12.19 2.82 2.74
C LEU A 22 -12.23 1.36 3.19
N ARG A 23 -12.91 0.47 2.45
CA ARG A 23 -12.90 -0.98 2.75
C ARG A 23 -11.52 -1.60 2.56
N LEU A 24 -10.81 -1.23 1.51
CA LEU A 24 -9.42 -1.68 1.31
C LEU A 24 -8.53 -1.13 2.42
N LEU A 25 -8.65 0.16 2.76
CA LEU A 25 -7.88 0.77 3.84
C LEU A 25 -8.13 0.06 5.18
N GLU A 26 -9.39 -0.18 5.55
CA GLU A 26 -9.74 -0.93 6.74
C GLU A 26 -9.09 -2.32 6.76
N ARG A 27 -9.16 -3.04 5.64
CA ARG A 27 -8.55 -4.36 5.50
C ARG A 27 -7.06 -4.33 5.75
N ILE A 28 -6.32 -3.43 5.09
CA ILE A 28 -4.86 -3.39 5.20
C ILE A 28 -4.37 -2.76 6.51
N VAL A 29 -5.15 -1.88 7.14
CA VAL A 29 -4.82 -1.33 8.47
C VAL A 29 -4.99 -2.37 9.55
N ASN A 30 -6.00 -3.26 9.42
CA ASN A 30 -6.23 -4.36 10.35
C ASN A 30 -5.27 -5.56 10.14
N MET A 31 -4.29 -5.43 9.25
CA MET A 31 -3.18 -6.38 9.10
C MET A 31 -1.92 -5.82 9.78
N ASP A 32 -1.29 -6.61 10.64
CA ASP A 32 0.04 -6.27 11.13
C ASP A 32 1.04 -6.27 9.97
N SER A 33 2.03 -5.38 10.04
CA SER A 33 3.10 -5.28 9.02
C SER A 33 4.34 -4.63 9.62
N PHE A 34 4.81 -5.17 10.75
CA PHE A 34 6.03 -4.66 11.38
C PHE A 34 7.23 -4.83 10.45
N THR A 35 8.08 -3.82 10.32
CA THR A 35 9.17 -3.73 9.33
C THR A 35 10.01 -4.99 9.22
N THR A 36 10.36 -5.63 10.36
CA THR A 36 11.19 -6.85 10.40
C THR A 36 10.37 -8.14 10.56
N ASP A 37 9.06 -8.11 10.33
CA ASP A 37 8.24 -9.31 10.18
C ASP A 37 7.92 -9.53 8.70
N ALA A 38 8.87 -10.16 7.99
CA ALA A 38 8.75 -10.40 6.55
C ALA A 38 7.45 -11.11 6.17
N GLN A 39 6.97 -12.02 7.00
CA GLN A 39 5.75 -12.79 6.71
C GLN A 39 4.51 -11.89 6.69
N ASP A 40 4.35 -11.03 7.69
CA ASP A 40 3.20 -10.14 7.79
C ASP A 40 3.24 -9.06 6.70
N VAL A 41 4.44 -8.52 6.41
CA VAL A 41 4.64 -7.56 5.30
C VAL A 41 4.30 -8.21 3.95
N ASP A 42 4.77 -9.42 3.68
CA ASP A 42 4.50 -10.14 2.43
C ASP A 42 3.02 -10.52 2.27
N GLN A 43 2.33 -10.85 3.35
CA GLN A 43 0.87 -11.07 3.32
C GLN A 43 0.12 -9.81 2.91
N LEU A 44 0.49 -8.66 3.47
CA LEU A 44 -0.10 -7.38 3.08
C LEU A 44 0.23 -7.04 1.63
N GLY A 45 1.47 -7.24 1.20
CA GLY A 45 1.89 -7.06 -0.19
C GLY A 45 1.09 -7.93 -1.17
N THR A 46 0.75 -9.15 -0.78
CA THR A 46 -0.10 -10.03 -1.57
C THR A 46 -1.50 -9.45 -1.74
N VAL A 47 -2.11 -8.95 -0.66
CA VAL A 47 -3.44 -8.29 -0.72
C VAL A 47 -3.43 -7.11 -1.67
N LEU A 48 -2.41 -6.25 -1.58
CA LEU A 48 -2.29 -5.07 -2.46
C LEU A 48 -2.07 -5.46 -3.92
N THR A 49 -1.22 -6.46 -4.18
CA THR A 49 -0.95 -6.90 -5.56
C THR A 49 -2.13 -7.64 -6.17
N ASP A 50 -2.92 -8.36 -5.40
CA ASP A 50 -4.17 -8.97 -5.88
C ASP A 50 -5.18 -7.91 -6.29
N TRP A 51 -5.36 -6.89 -5.47
CA TRP A 51 -6.23 -5.75 -5.78
C TRP A 51 -5.77 -5.00 -7.04
N LEU A 52 -4.46 -4.71 -7.16
CA LEU A 52 -3.90 -4.08 -8.36
C LEU A 52 -4.06 -4.96 -9.61
N ARG A 53 -3.96 -6.28 -9.47
CA ARG A 53 -4.18 -7.22 -10.56
C ARG A 53 -5.64 -7.24 -11.03
N GLU A 54 -6.59 -7.17 -10.11
CA GLU A 54 -8.01 -7.01 -10.42
C GLU A 54 -8.28 -5.69 -11.16
N ALA A 55 -7.53 -4.63 -10.83
CA ALA A 55 -7.57 -3.35 -11.56
C ALA A 55 -6.84 -3.38 -12.92
N GLY A 56 -6.29 -4.52 -13.33
CA GLY A 56 -5.66 -4.72 -14.66
C GLY A 56 -4.16 -4.44 -14.71
N PHE A 57 -3.48 -4.31 -13.57
CA PHE A 57 -2.03 -4.17 -13.54
C PHE A 57 -1.32 -5.52 -13.63
N GLN A 58 -0.13 -5.53 -14.23
CA GLN A 58 0.83 -6.62 -14.07
C GLN A 58 1.57 -6.44 -12.75
N THR A 59 1.58 -7.47 -11.91
CA THR A 59 2.20 -7.42 -10.59
C THR A 59 3.39 -8.38 -10.50
N PHE A 60 4.41 -7.98 -9.75
CA PHE A 60 5.66 -8.71 -9.58
C PHE A 60 6.09 -8.64 -8.12
N MET A 61 6.58 -9.75 -7.60
CA MET A 61 7.35 -9.78 -6.36
C MET A 61 8.83 -9.83 -6.74
N MET A 62 9.59 -8.85 -6.30
CA MET A 62 11.00 -8.75 -6.62
C MET A 62 11.81 -9.74 -5.78
N PRO A 63 12.85 -10.38 -6.36
CA PRO A 63 13.75 -11.21 -5.58
C PRO A 63 14.40 -10.40 -4.44
N LYS A 64 14.56 -11.03 -3.27
CA LYS A 64 15.36 -10.43 -2.20
C LYS A 64 16.84 -10.40 -2.60
N THR A 65 17.50 -9.32 -2.26
CA THR A 65 18.97 -9.23 -2.29
C THR A 65 19.56 -9.74 -0.98
N GLU A 66 20.81 -10.16 -1.00
CA GLU A 66 21.52 -10.48 0.25
C GLU A 66 21.64 -9.21 1.11
N ALA A 67 21.43 -9.37 2.41
CA ALA A 67 21.57 -8.28 3.35
C ALA A 67 23.05 -7.85 3.43
N PRO A 68 23.35 -6.55 3.47
CA PRO A 68 24.71 -6.06 3.70
C PRO A 68 25.28 -6.59 5.03
N ALA A 69 26.57 -6.86 5.07
CA ALA A 69 27.21 -7.40 6.26
C ALA A 69 27.14 -6.46 7.49
N ASP A 70 27.05 -5.16 7.24
CA ASP A 70 26.92 -4.10 8.25
C ASP A 70 25.45 -3.82 8.64
N GLU A 71 24.49 -4.38 7.90
CA GLU A 71 23.05 -4.25 8.16
C GLU A 71 22.33 -5.60 8.09
N PRO A 72 22.71 -6.59 8.91
CA PRO A 72 22.18 -7.96 8.82
C PRO A 72 20.67 -8.05 9.07
N TRP A 73 20.07 -7.07 9.75
CA TRP A 73 18.62 -6.97 9.99
C TRP A 73 17.79 -6.85 8.70
N GLN A 74 18.41 -6.44 7.59
CA GLN A 74 17.74 -6.38 6.29
C GLN A 74 17.33 -7.77 5.75
N ALA A 75 17.91 -8.85 6.26
CA ALA A 75 17.48 -10.20 5.93
C ALA A 75 16.05 -10.50 6.38
N ASP A 76 15.59 -9.81 7.43
CA ASP A 76 14.25 -9.97 8.02
C ASP A 76 13.17 -9.09 7.35
N LEU A 77 13.55 -8.27 6.37
CA LEU A 77 12.58 -7.45 5.62
C LEU A 77 11.73 -8.32 4.68
N GLY A 78 10.48 -7.87 4.44
CA GLY A 78 9.62 -8.43 3.42
C GLY A 78 10.12 -8.17 1.99
N HIS A 79 9.41 -8.70 1.01
CA HIS A 79 9.72 -8.48 -0.40
C HIS A 79 9.27 -7.09 -0.86
N VAL A 80 9.93 -6.60 -1.91
CA VAL A 80 9.45 -5.46 -2.68
C VAL A 80 8.44 -5.95 -3.71
N PHE A 81 7.27 -5.31 -3.75
CA PHE A 81 6.24 -5.58 -4.74
C PHE A 81 6.19 -4.43 -5.74
N MET A 82 5.95 -4.77 -6.99
CA MET A 82 5.85 -3.83 -8.08
C MET A 82 4.60 -4.11 -8.90
N ALA A 83 3.95 -3.06 -9.38
CA ALA A 83 2.88 -3.16 -10.36
C ALA A 83 3.13 -2.19 -11.50
N LYS A 84 2.77 -2.59 -12.72
CA LYS A 84 2.85 -1.73 -13.91
C LYS A 84 1.62 -1.90 -14.80
N THR A 85 1.26 -0.84 -15.51
CA THR A 85 0.25 -0.89 -16.57
C THR A 85 0.78 -1.66 -17.77
N HIS A 86 -0.14 -2.23 -18.56
CA HIS A 86 0.22 -2.89 -19.81
C HIS A 86 0.63 -1.88 -20.89
N GLY A 87 1.70 -2.20 -21.59
CA GLY A 87 2.10 -1.68 -22.91
C GLY A 87 2.32 -0.17 -22.99
N ARG A 88 3.45 0.29 -23.36
CA ARG A 88 4.01 1.57 -23.73
C ARG A 88 5.36 1.80 -23.03
N GLU A 89 6.21 0.80 -23.11
CA GLU A 89 7.54 0.83 -22.48
C GLU A 89 8.43 1.99 -22.94
N ALA A 90 8.06 2.66 -24.05
CA ALA A 90 8.81 3.78 -24.61
C ALA A 90 8.24 5.17 -24.25
N GLU A 91 7.14 5.26 -23.50
CA GLU A 91 6.55 6.54 -23.14
C GLU A 91 6.92 6.96 -21.71
N PRO A 92 7.06 8.27 -21.44
CA PRO A 92 7.25 8.75 -20.07
C PRO A 92 6.09 8.31 -19.19
N GLY A 93 6.40 7.68 -18.06
CA GLY A 93 5.44 7.19 -17.08
C GLY A 93 5.50 7.96 -15.77
N ILE A 94 4.50 7.72 -14.93
CA ILE A 94 4.50 8.16 -13.53
C ILE A 94 4.87 6.95 -12.69
N VAL A 95 5.80 7.12 -11.76
CA VAL A 95 6.17 6.12 -10.77
C VAL A 95 5.65 6.58 -9.40
N PHE A 96 4.86 5.72 -8.75
CA PHE A 96 4.47 5.90 -7.37
C PHE A 96 5.34 5.00 -6.50
N LEU A 97 5.93 5.56 -5.45
CA LEU A 97 6.69 4.83 -4.46
C LEU A 97 5.99 4.96 -3.12
N GLY A 98 5.83 3.82 -2.45
CA GLY A 98 5.24 3.76 -1.11
C GLY A 98 5.83 2.61 -0.32
N HIS A 99 5.54 2.58 0.98
CA HIS A 99 5.86 1.45 1.84
C HIS A 99 4.61 0.91 2.53
N MET A 100 4.58 -0.38 2.79
CA MET A 100 3.45 -1.08 3.40
C MET A 100 3.74 -1.55 4.82
N ASP A 101 5.00 -1.52 5.21
CA ASP A 101 5.41 -1.83 6.57
C ASP A 101 5.11 -0.68 7.54
N THR A 102 5.14 -1.01 8.81
CA THR A 102 4.93 -0.05 9.91
C THR A 102 5.90 -0.33 11.04
N VAL A 103 6.10 0.69 11.89
CA VAL A 103 6.90 0.58 13.11
C VAL A 103 6.14 -0.09 14.27
N PHE A 104 4.92 -0.53 14.05
CA PHE A 104 4.06 -1.10 15.09
C PHE A 104 4.28 -2.60 15.20
N PRO A 105 4.60 -3.14 16.40
CA PRO A 105 4.83 -4.56 16.59
C PRO A 105 3.56 -5.38 16.37
N LYS A 106 3.75 -6.67 16.10
CA LYS A 106 2.68 -7.65 15.89
C LYS A 106 1.65 -7.65 17.02
N GLY A 107 0.38 -7.75 16.64
CA GLY A 107 -0.77 -7.66 17.56
C GLY A 107 -1.30 -6.23 17.73
N THR A 108 -0.62 -5.21 17.18
CA THR A 108 -1.08 -3.82 17.28
C THR A 108 -2.36 -3.59 16.49
N ALA A 109 -2.53 -4.21 15.33
CA ALA A 109 -3.75 -4.10 14.54
C ALA A 109 -4.97 -4.65 15.29
N GLN A 110 -4.81 -5.72 16.05
CA GLN A 110 -5.86 -6.27 16.92
C GLN A 110 -6.16 -5.35 18.12
N ALA A 111 -5.14 -4.80 18.75
CA ALA A 111 -5.28 -3.94 19.93
C ALA A 111 -5.85 -2.55 19.61
N ARG A 112 -5.57 -2.03 18.43
CA ARG A 112 -6.00 -0.72 17.93
C ARG A 112 -6.52 -0.84 16.49
N PRO A 113 -7.66 -1.52 16.27
CA PRO A 113 -8.19 -1.75 14.93
C PRO A 113 -8.55 -0.42 14.24
N PHE A 114 -8.67 -0.48 12.91
CA PHE A 114 -9.18 0.63 12.12
C PHE A 114 -10.52 1.14 12.64
N LYS A 115 -10.66 2.46 12.75
CA LYS A 115 -11.90 3.14 13.13
C LYS A 115 -12.07 4.42 12.34
N ILE A 116 -13.32 4.75 12.03
CA ILE A 116 -13.71 6.05 11.50
C ILE A 116 -14.55 6.75 12.56
N GLU A 117 -14.16 7.97 12.94
CA GLU A 117 -14.87 8.83 13.87
C GLU A 117 -15.01 10.23 13.25
N GLY A 118 -16.22 10.52 12.76
CA GLY A 118 -16.48 11.74 12.00
C GLY A 118 -15.71 11.74 10.68
N ASP A 119 -14.82 12.71 10.52
CA ASP A 119 -13.96 12.90 9.33
C ASP A 119 -12.55 12.30 9.48
N ARG A 120 -12.32 11.48 10.52
CA ARG A 120 -11.02 10.93 10.84
C ARG A 120 -11.01 9.42 10.83
N ALA A 121 -10.01 8.84 10.15
CA ALA A 121 -9.67 7.44 10.24
C ALA A 121 -8.45 7.25 11.18
N THR A 122 -8.50 6.23 12.02
CA THR A 122 -7.43 5.89 12.96
C THR A 122 -7.09 4.40 12.87
N GLY A 123 -5.87 4.03 13.22
CA GLY A 123 -5.35 2.67 13.20
C GLY A 123 -3.85 2.64 12.88
N PRO A 124 -3.15 1.49 13.07
CA PRO A 124 -1.71 1.40 12.84
C PRO A 124 -1.37 1.59 11.35
N GLY A 125 -0.56 2.60 11.07
CA GLY A 125 -0.10 2.92 9.72
C GLY A 125 -1.12 3.65 8.83
N VAL A 126 -2.30 4.09 9.33
CA VAL A 126 -3.27 4.86 8.52
C VAL A 126 -2.60 6.06 7.86
N ALA A 127 -1.91 6.89 8.63
CA ALA A 127 -1.29 8.10 8.10
C ALA A 127 0.05 7.83 7.40
N ASP A 128 0.78 6.79 7.81
CA ASP A 128 2.12 6.48 7.33
C ASP A 128 2.25 4.95 7.09
N MET A 129 2.05 4.48 5.84
CA MET A 129 1.42 5.31 4.80
C MET A 129 0.29 4.53 4.11
N LYS A 130 -0.42 3.64 4.86
CA LYS A 130 -1.43 2.74 4.28
C LYS A 130 -2.55 3.49 3.53
N ALA A 131 -2.95 4.70 3.99
CA ALA A 131 -3.90 5.51 3.24
C ALA A 131 -3.34 5.99 1.88
N GLY A 132 -2.03 6.13 1.76
CA GLY A 132 -1.38 6.47 0.49
C GLY A 132 -1.25 5.30 -0.49
N LEU A 133 -1.61 4.07 -0.07
CA LEU A 133 -1.58 2.87 -0.91
C LEU A 133 -2.95 2.54 -1.52
N VAL A 134 -3.98 3.27 -1.16
CA VAL A 134 -5.37 3.11 -1.59
C VAL A 134 -5.80 4.28 -2.45
#